data_e55e6a0984ce0961bfaf9c7ed7755d09
#
_entry.id   e55e6a0984ce0961bfaf9c7ed7755d09
#
_cell.length_a   1.000
_cell.length_b   1.000
_cell.length_c   1.000
_cell.angle_alpha   90.00
_cell.angle_beta   90.00
_cell.angle_gamma   90.00
#
_symmetry.space_group_name_H-M   'P 1'
#
loop_
_entity.id
_entity.type
_entity.pdbx_description
1 polymer ?
#
loop_
_entity_poly.entity_id
_entity_poly.type
_entity_poly.pdbx_seq_one_letter_code
_entity_poly.pdbx_strand_id
1 'polypeptide(L)'
;ARVVLRESAGSMRVINSDSPVVLTIAGLDPSGGAGIVADIKTIAAFGCFPAAAITSITFQNAQRVFGAEHQSAEILRAQVEPIVADARVAAAKTGMLPTAEIVKEVVRLFRENDLPAPVVDPVMVSTSGHDLIGDEAFHILKSELLPLACLVTPNIPEAERLAGFSI
;
A
#
# COMPACT_ATOMS: atom_id res chain seq x y z
N ALA A 1 -15.79 -1.36 18.32
CA ALA A 1 -14.55 -0.58 18.38
C ALA A 1 -14.87 0.81 18.94
N ARG A 2 -14.34 1.15 20.10
CA ARG A 2 -14.44 2.50 20.66
C ARG A 2 -13.10 3.18 20.39
N VAL A 3 -13.09 4.13 19.46
CA VAL A 3 -12.03 5.13 19.39
C VAL A 3 -12.23 6.05 20.58
N VAL A 4 -11.40 5.95 21.60
CA VAL A 4 -11.43 6.84 22.76
C VAL A 4 -10.30 7.83 22.59
N LEU A 5 -10.65 9.05 22.20
CA LEU A 5 -9.76 10.20 22.29
C LEU A 5 -9.61 10.55 23.78
N ARG A 6 -8.48 10.26 24.40
CA ARG A 6 -8.11 10.78 25.72
C ARG A 6 -7.07 11.87 25.53
N GLU A 7 -7.47 13.08 25.85
CA GLU A 7 -6.53 14.17 26.10
C GLU A 7 -5.89 13.95 27.47
N SER A 8 -4.60 13.71 27.49
CA SER A 8 -3.76 13.94 28.67
C SER A 8 -2.35 14.28 28.20
N ALA A 9 -1.94 15.50 28.50
CA ALA A 9 -0.55 15.96 28.47
C ALA A 9 0.23 15.67 27.18
N GLY A 10 -0.23 16.16 26.02
CA GLY A 10 0.59 16.32 24.81
C GLY A 10 0.82 15.07 23.95
N SER A 11 0.22 13.94 24.26
CA SER A 11 0.32 12.73 23.45
C SER A 11 -1.08 12.14 23.22
N MET A 12 -1.57 12.26 22.00
CA MET A 12 -2.82 11.67 21.56
C MET A 12 -2.53 10.24 21.04
N ARG A 13 -2.69 9.21 21.89
CA ARG A 13 -2.67 7.83 21.45
C ARG A 13 -4.05 7.43 20.93
N VAL A 14 -4.15 7.25 19.64
CA VAL A 14 -5.40 6.84 18.95
C VAL A 14 -5.48 5.32 18.76
N ILE A 15 -4.41 4.60 19.03
CA ILE A 15 -4.34 3.15 18.77
C ILE A 15 -4.83 2.40 20.02
N ASN A 16 -5.87 1.58 19.84
CA ASN A 16 -6.25 0.61 20.87
C ASN A 16 -5.09 -0.38 21.03
N SER A 17 -4.46 -0.42 22.20
CA SER A 17 -3.19 -1.14 22.46
C SER A 17 -3.22 -2.64 22.11
N ASP A 18 -4.39 -3.20 21.86
CA ASP A 18 -4.59 -4.64 21.69
C ASP A 18 -4.86 -5.07 20.23
N SER A 19 -5.14 -4.15 19.32
CA SER A 19 -5.39 -4.48 17.90
C SER A 19 -4.11 -4.44 17.09
N PRO A 20 -3.78 -5.51 16.32
CA PRO A 20 -2.62 -5.49 15.45
C PRO A 20 -2.70 -4.35 14.42
N VAL A 21 -1.63 -3.58 14.28
CA VAL A 21 -1.53 -2.53 13.27
C VAL A 21 -1.13 -3.16 11.93
N VAL A 22 -1.93 -2.93 10.90
CA VAL A 22 -1.65 -3.38 9.54
C VAL A 22 -1.46 -2.17 8.64
N LEU A 23 -0.26 -2.06 8.05
CA LEU A 23 0.09 -0.98 7.13
C LEU A 23 -0.28 -1.36 5.70
N THR A 24 -1.05 -0.51 5.01
CA THR A 24 -1.24 -0.60 3.56
C THR A 24 -0.60 0.58 2.87
N ILE A 25 0.16 0.31 1.80
CA ILE A 25 0.82 1.30 0.94
C ILE A 25 0.26 1.12 -0.47
N ALA A 26 -0.62 2.01 -0.92
CA ALA A 26 -1.32 1.84 -2.19
C ALA A 26 -1.92 3.15 -2.73
N GLY A 27 -2.52 3.10 -3.90
CA GLY A 27 -3.32 4.19 -4.45
C GLY A 27 -4.66 4.35 -3.72
N LEU A 28 -5.17 5.57 -3.71
CA LEU A 28 -6.50 5.90 -3.19
C LEU A 28 -7.52 5.82 -4.33
N ASP A 29 -8.48 4.89 -4.20
CA ASP A 29 -9.71 4.86 -5.00
C ASP A 29 -10.83 5.58 -4.25
N PRO A 30 -11.28 6.77 -4.71
CA PRO A 30 -12.33 7.52 -4.04
C PRO A 30 -13.71 6.84 -4.13
N SER A 31 -13.91 5.91 -5.06
CA SER A 31 -15.14 5.12 -5.15
C SER A 31 -15.24 4.04 -4.06
N GLY A 32 -14.11 3.71 -3.46
CA GLY A 32 -14.04 2.78 -2.33
C GLY A 32 -14.12 1.30 -2.70
N GLY A 33 -13.99 0.98 -3.99
CA GLY A 33 -14.01 -0.41 -4.49
C GLY A 33 -12.64 -1.09 -4.51
N ALA A 34 -11.56 -0.30 -4.46
CA ALA A 34 -10.18 -0.79 -4.53
C ALA A 34 -9.23 0.03 -3.64
N GLY A 35 -7.94 -0.26 -3.72
CA GLY A 35 -6.85 0.49 -3.10
C GLY A 35 -7.01 0.70 -1.60
N ILE A 36 -6.47 1.81 -1.10
CA ILE A 36 -6.44 2.16 0.34
C ILE A 36 -7.82 2.04 1.00
N VAL A 37 -8.90 2.48 0.35
CA VAL A 37 -10.24 2.48 0.96
C VAL A 37 -10.77 1.06 1.13
N ALA A 38 -10.56 0.18 0.16
CA ALA A 38 -10.92 -1.24 0.27
C ALA A 38 -10.06 -1.95 1.32
N ASP A 39 -8.76 -1.66 1.35
CA ASP A 39 -7.82 -2.22 2.31
C ASP A 39 -8.21 -1.83 3.75
N ILE A 40 -8.49 -0.55 4.02
CA ILE A 40 -8.93 -0.06 5.34
C ILE A 40 -10.20 -0.79 5.79
N LYS A 41 -11.21 -0.92 4.92
CA LYS A 41 -12.45 -1.64 5.24
C LYS A 41 -12.18 -3.10 5.60
N THR A 42 -11.33 -3.76 4.82
CA THR A 42 -10.98 -5.16 5.02
C THR A 42 -10.20 -5.36 6.32
N ILE A 43 -9.13 -4.59 6.54
CA ILE A 43 -8.31 -4.65 7.74
C ILE A 43 -9.17 -4.43 9.00
N ALA A 44 -10.03 -3.40 8.98
CA ALA A 44 -10.93 -3.11 10.08
C ALA A 44 -11.97 -4.23 10.31
N ALA A 45 -12.49 -4.86 9.25
CA ALA A 45 -13.43 -5.98 9.36
C ALA A 45 -12.81 -7.21 10.03
N PHE A 46 -11.49 -7.40 9.90
CA PHE A 46 -10.73 -8.44 10.60
C PHE A 46 -10.30 -8.06 12.02
N GLY A 47 -10.76 -6.93 12.56
CA GLY A 47 -10.45 -6.47 13.91
C GLY A 47 -9.07 -5.88 14.09
N CYS A 48 -8.34 -5.64 13.00
CA CYS A 48 -7.04 -4.99 13.00
C CYS A 48 -7.18 -3.47 12.88
N PHE A 49 -6.13 -2.74 13.27
CA PHE A 49 -6.05 -1.29 13.11
C PHE A 49 -5.40 -0.95 11.76
N PRO A 50 -6.11 -0.33 10.81
CA PRO A 50 -5.55 0.04 9.53
C PRO A 50 -4.71 1.30 9.63
N ALA A 51 -3.45 1.22 9.26
CA ALA A 51 -2.58 2.35 8.96
C ALA A 51 -2.40 2.42 7.43
N ALA A 52 -2.38 3.62 6.85
CA ALA A 52 -2.38 3.77 5.41
C ALA A 52 -1.41 4.85 4.94
N ALA A 53 -0.67 4.55 3.86
CA ALA A 53 0.17 5.50 3.14
C ALA A 53 -0.22 5.51 1.66
N ILE A 54 -0.52 6.70 1.15
CA ILE A 54 -1.06 6.90 -0.20
C ILE A 54 0.09 7.13 -1.18
N THR A 55 0.13 6.33 -2.24
CA THR A 55 1.10 6.46 -3.35
C THR A 55 0.56 7.28 -4.52
N SER A 56 -0.75 7.35 -4.65
CA SER A 56 -1.42 8.06 -5.73
C SER A 56 -2.87 8.36 -5.35
N ILE A 57 -3.37 9.52 -5.78
CA ILE A 57 -4.80 9.86 -5.71
C ILE A 57 -5.37 9.65 -7.10
N THR A 58 -6.27 8.69 -7.26
CA THR A 58 -6.91 8.44 -8.55
C THR A 58 -8.18 9.27 -8.72
N PHE A 59 -8.45 9.66 -9.96
CA PHE A 59 -9.69 10.30 -10.37
C PHE A 59 -10.51 9.23 -11.07
N GLN A 60 -11.33 8.51 -10.30
CA GLN A 60 -12.08 7.36 -10.83
C GLN A 60 -13.45 7.22 -10.18
N ASN A 61 -14.30 6.46 -10.86
CA ASN A 61 -15.55 5.95 -10.33
C ASN A 61 -15.62 4.42 -10.57
N ALA A 62 -16.75 3.79 -10.22
CA ALA A 62 -16.93 2.35 -10.39
C ALA A 62 -16.82 1.83 -11.83
N GLN A 63 -16.82 2.71 -12.83
CA GLN A 63 -16.81 2.34 -14.24
C GLN A 63 -15.45 2.54 -14.92
N ARG A 64 -14.71 3.61 -14.54
CA ARG A 64 -13.45 3.95 -15.21
C ARG A 64 -12.54 4.85 -14.38
N VAL A 65 -11.26 4.84 -14.73
CA VAL A 65 -10.23 5.78 -14.29
C VAL A 65 -10.15 6.93 -15.29
N PHE A 66 -10.16 8.17 -14.79
CA PHE A 66 -10.04 9.40 -15.59
C PHE A 66 -8.62 9.97 -15.52
N GLY A 67 -7.85 9.63 -14.49
CA GLY A 67 -6.51 10.10 -14.24
C GLY A 67 -6.03 9.79 -12.84
N ALA A 68 -4.81 10.20 -12.54
CA ALA A 68 -4.21 10.03 -11.23
C ALA A 68 -3.16 11.11 -10.97
N GLU A 69 -3.02 11.51 -9.71
CA GLU A 69 -1.94 12.32 -9.19
C GLU A 69 -1.05 11.46 -8.30
N HIS A 70 0.21 11.28 -8.73
CA HIS A 70 1.16 10.44 -8.00
C HIS A 70 1.87 11.24 -6.92
N GLN A 71 2.07 10.61 -5.77
CA GLN A 71 2.84 11.20 -4.68
C GLN A 71 4.34 11.05 -4.94
N SER A 72 5.15 11.92 -4.35
CA SER A 72 6.61 11.77 -4.40
C SER A 72 7.10 10.75 -3.36
N ALA A 73 8.33 10.26 -3.52
CA ALA A 73 8.99 9.40 -2.56
C ALA A 73 9.10 10.05 -1.16
N GLU A 74 9.37 11.37 -1.12
CA GLU A 74 9.45 12.13 0.13
C GLU A 74 8.10 12.21 0.85
N ILE A 75 7.00 12.40 0.10
CA ILE A 75 5.65 12.42 0.67
C ILE A 75 5.29 11.03 1.18
N LEU A 76 5.62 9.97 0.45
CA LEU A 76 5.41 8.59 0.93
C LEU A 76 6.16 8.33 2.22
N ARG A 77 7.44 8.70 2.27
CA ARG A 77 8.28 8.58 3.48
C ARG A 77 7.67 9.32 4.66
N ALA A 78 7.28 10.57 4.46
CA ALA A 78 6.68 11.41 5.49
C ALA A 78 5.35 10.85 6.04
N GLN A 79 4.66 9.98 5.29
CA GLN A 79 3.48 9.26 5.77
C GLN A 79 3.84 8.04 6.60
N VAL A 80 4.87 7.27 6.20
CA VAL A 80 5.20 5.98 6.82
C VAL A 80 6.03 6.14 8.10
N GLU A 81 7.05 7.01 8.09
CA GLU A 81 7.97 7.17 9.23
C GLU A 81 7.27 7.47 10.57
N PRO A 82 6.27 8.38 10.66
CA PRO A 82 5.56 8.60 11.91
C PRO A 82 4.77 7.37 12.39
N ILE A 83 4.25 6.55 11.46
CA ILE A 83 3.49 5.34 11.79
C ILE A 83 4.42 4.31 12.45
N VAL A 84 5.58 4.04 11.83
CA VAL A 84 6.54 3.04 12.34
C VAL A 84 7.24 3.52 13.61
N ALA A 85 7.35 4.83 13.83
CA ALA A 85 7.89 5.40 15.06
C ALA A 85 6.90 5.31 16.25
N ASP A 86 5.60 5.31 16.00
CA ASP A 86 4.55 5.29 17.03
C ASP A 86 4.03 3.90 17.35
N ALA A 87 4.02 2.98 16.37
CA ALA A 87 3.39 1.67 16.50
C ALA A 87 4.22 0.56 15.88
N ARG A 88 4.22 -0.62 16.55
CA ARG A 88 4.72 -1.84 15.92
C ARG A 88 3.74 -2.31 14.85
N VAL A 89 4.19 -2.29 13.59
CA VAL A 89 3.44 -2.82 12.46
C VAL A 89 3.47 -4.36 12.50
N ALA A 90 2.31 -4.99 12.59
CA ALA A 90 2.17 -6.44 12.68
C ALA A 90 2.14 -7.13 11.31
N ALA A 91 1.63 -6.43 10.29
CA ALA A 91 1.61 -6.88 8.90
C ALA A 91 1.63 -5.69 7.95
N ALA A 92 2.11 -5.90 6.73
CA ALA A 92 2.12 -4.86 5.71
C ALA A 92 1.64 -5.41 4.35
N LYS A 93 0.98 -4.55 3.57
CA LYS A 93 0.55 -4.84 2.19
C LYS A 93 0.95 -3.68 1.29
N THR A 94 1.39 -3.98 0.08
CA THR A 94 1.51 -2.98 -0.99
C THR A 94 0.52 -3.27 -2.10
N GLY A 95 -0.05 -2.22 -2.69
CA GLY A 95 -0.88 -2.31 -3.89
C GLY A 95 -0.28 -1.49 -5.03
N MET A 96 -1.03 -0.56 -5.63
CA MET A 96 -0.56 0.27 -6.73
C MET A 96 0.66 1.12 -6.34
N LEU A 97 1.78 0.92 -7.07
CA LEU A 97 3.05 1.65 -6.95
C LEU A 97 3.41 2.21 -8.32
N PRO A 98 3.01 3.45 -8.65
CA PRO A 98 2.95 3.91 -10.04
C PRO A 98 4.31 4.25 -10.65
N THR A 99 5.30 4.68 -9.87
CA THR A 99 6.58 5.18 -10.38
C THR A 99 7.78 4.43 -9.80
N ALA A 100 8.90 4.48 -10.51
CA ALA A 100 10.16 3.88 -10.08
C ALA A 100 10.63 4.42 -8.72
N GLU A 101 10.48 5.74 -8.50
CA GLU A 101 10.85 6.41 -7.25
C GLU A 101 10.01 5.89 -6.07
N ILE A 102 8.71 5.70 -6.27
CA ILE A 102 7.82 5.13 -5.25
C ILE A 102 8.21 3.68 -4.94
N VAL A 103 8.50 2.85 -5.94
CA VAL A 103 8.91 1.45 -5.70
C VAL A 103 10.25 1.41 -4.96
N LYS A 104 11.25 2.22 -5.37
CA LYS A 104 12.54 2.34 -4.68
C LYS A 104 12.36 2.76 -3.22
N GLU A 105 11.49 3.73 -2.97
CA GLU A 105 11.22 4.20 -1.60
C GLU A 105 10.52 3.12 -0.75
N VAL A 106 9.57 2.39 -1.31
CA VAL A 106 8.95 1.25 -0.62
C VAL A 106 10.00 0.20 -0.26
N VAL A 107 10.87 -0.18 -1.20
CA VAL A 107 11.98 -1.12 -0.94
C VAL A 107 12.88 -0.61 0.19
N ARG A 108 13.23 0.68 0.16
CA ARG A 108 14.04 1.32 1.21
C ARG A 108 13.35 1.24 2.58
N LEU A 109 12.06 1.59 2.64
CA LEU A 109 11.28 1.57 3.87
C LEU A 109 11.26 0.17 4.50
N PHE A 110 11.09 -0.90 3.70
CA PHE A 110 11.11 -2.29 4.20
C PHE A 110 12.50 -2.77 4.60
N ARG A 111 13.57 -2.24 4.02
CA ARG A 111 14.95 -2.61 4.38
C ARG A 111 15.48 -1.87 5.59
N GLU A 112 15.07 -0.63 5.79
CA GLU A 112 15.64 0.26 6.81
C GLU A 112 14.80 0.36 8.09
N ASN A 113 13.54 -0.06 8.06
CA ASN A 113 12.65 -0.05 9.22
C ASN A 113 12.32 -1.49 9.67
N ASP A 114 11.89 -1.64 10.92
CA ASP A 114 11.40 -2.91 11.46
C ASP A 114 9.97 -3.21 10.95
N LEU A 115 9.84 -3.31 9.63
CA LEU A 115 8.60 -3.67 8.96
C LEU A 115 8.58 -5.16 8.63
N PRO A 116 7.45 -5.85 8.85
CA PRO A 116 7.31 -7.25 8.45
C PRO A 116 7.34 -7.38 6.92
N ALA A 117 7.82 -8.54 6.44
CA ALA A 117 7.81 -8.85 5.00
C ALA A 117 6.41 -8.65 4.41
N PRO A 118 6.26 -7.85 3.33
CA PRO A 118 4.95 -7.44 2.84
C PRO A 118 4.21 -8.54 2.07
N VAL A 119 2.89 -8.46 2.06
CA VAL A 119 2.06 -9.01 0.99
C VAL A 119 2.10 -8.02 -0.18
N VAL A 120 2.61 -8.45 -1.34
CA VAL A 120 2.70 -7.60 -2.53
C VAL A 120 1.59 -7.97 -3.51
N ASP A 121 0.67 -7.04 -3.69
CA ASP A 121 -0.33 -7.06 -4.77
C ASP A 121 0.25 -6.25 -5.95
N PRO A 122 0.73 -6.93 -7.01
CA PRO A 122 1.51 -6.27 -8.06
C PRO A 122 0.60 -5.61 -9.09
N VAL A 123 -0.20 -4.65 -8.65
CA VAL A 123 -1.20 -3.95 -9.47
C VAL A 123 -0.54 -3.30 -10.68
N MET A 124 -0.81 -3.83 -11.88
CA MET A 124 -0.20 -3.36 -13.13
C MET A 124 -1.18 -2.63 -14.02
N VAL A 125 -2.43 -3.09 -14.04
CA VAL A 125 -3.48 -2.55 -14.91
C VAL A 125 -4.76 -2.37 -14.10
N SER A 126 -5.46 -1.26 -14.32
CA SER A 126 -6.78 -1.06 -13.72
C SER A 126 -7.80 -2.03 -14.31
N THR A 127 -8.92 -2.24 -13.61
CA THR A 127 -10.06 -3.03 -14.13
C THR A 127 -10.59 -2.48 -15.46
N SER A 128 -10.36 -1.20 -15.73
CA SER A 128 -10.73 -0.54 -17.00
C SER A 128 -9.65 -0.59 -18.08
N GLY A 129 -8.53 -1.33 -17.85
CA GLY A 129 -7.47 -1.53 -18.85
C GLY A 129 -6.43 -0.40 -18.92
N HIS A 130 -6.37 0.51 -17.93
CA HIS A 130 -5.32 1.53 -17.86
C HIS A 130 -4.06 0.97 -17.21
N ASP A 131 -2.90 1.19 -17.83
CA ASP A 131 -1.61 0.89 -17.23
C ASP A 131 -1.39 1.77 -15.98
N LEU A 132 -1.10 1.12 -14.86
CA LEU A 132 -0.91 1.77 -13.56
C LEU A 132 0.55 1.75 -13.09
N ILE A 133 1.45 1.11 -13.84
CA ILE A 133 2.87 1.00 -13.52
C ILE A 133 3.70 1.16 -14.79
N GLY A 134 4.70 2.05 -14.76
CA GLY A 134 5.67 2.20 -15.85
C GLY A 134 6.67 1.04 -15.91
N ASP A 135 7.33 0.85 -17.06
CA ASP A 135 8.26 -0.27 -17.27
C ASP A 135 9.45 -0.26 -16.29
N GLU A 136 10.02 0.90 -15.98
CA GLU A 136 11.09 1.01 -14.99
C GLU A 136 10.61 0.60 -13.60
N ALA A 137 9.43 1.09 -13.20
CA ALA A 137 8.82 0.74 -11.91
C ALA A 137 8.54 -0.77 -11.82
N PHE A 138 8.03 -1.39 -12.90
CA PHE A 138 7.82 -2.82 -12.99
C PHE A 138 9.13 -3.60 -12.84
N HIS A 139 10.20 -3.16 -13.49
CA HIS A 139 11.51 -3.83 -13.38
C HIS A 139 12.00 -3.81 -11.92
N ILE A 140 11.95 -2.68 -11.24
CA ILE A 140 12.38 -2.54 -9.84
C ILE A 140 11.46 -3.34 -8.91
N LEU A 141 10.14 -3.30 -9.12
CA LEU A 141 9.18 -4.12 -8.39
C LEU A 141 9.58 -5.60 -8.45
N LYS A 142 9.84 -6.11 -9.67
CA LYS A 142 10.21 -7.51 -9.90
C LYS A 142 11.57 -7.86 -9.27
N SER A 143 12.58 -7.01 -9.44
CA SER A 143 13.97 -7.32 -9.03
C SER A 143 14.27 -7.00 -7.57
N GLU A 144 13.56 -6.04 -6.95
CA GLU A 144 13.91 -5.56 -5.62
C GLU A 144 12.79 -5.70 -4.58
N LEU A 145 11.51 -5.48 -4.94
CA LEU A 145 10.40 -5.55 -3.98
C LEU A 145 9.90 -6.98 -3.80
N LEU A 146 9.68 -7.73 -4.90
CA LEU A 146 9.19 -9.11 -4.80
C LEU A 146 10.09 -10.04 -3.97
N PRO A 147 11.44 -9.92 -4.00
CA PRO A 147 12.31 -10.70 -3.12
C PRO A 147 12.11 -10.43 -1.62
N LEU A 148 11.51 -9.31 -1.25
CA LEU A 148 11.19 -8.97 0.16
C LEU A 148 9.82 -9.51 0.59
N ALA A 149 8.96 -9.92 -0.35
CA ALA A 149 7.60 -10.30 -0.09
C ALA A 149 7.48 -11.65 0.62
N CYS A 150 6.57 -11.76 1.60
CA CYS A 150 6.16 -13.05 2.14
C CYS A 150 5.08 -13.73 1.28
N LEU A 151 4.35 -12.95 0.50
CA LEU A 151 3.31 -13.42 -0.41
C LEU A 151 3.15 -12.45 -1.58
N VAL A 152 2.90 -12.96 -2.78
CA VAL A 152 2.54 -12.17 -3.96
C VAL A 152 1.16 -12.64 -4.44
N THR A 153 0.27 -11.71 -4.76
CA THR A 153 -1.13 -11.99 -5.13
C THR A 153 -1.49 -11.51 -6.54
N PRO A 154 -0.79 -11.97 -7.59
CA PRO A 154 -1.06 -11.55 -8.95
C PRO A 154 -2.35 -12.18 -9.49
N ASN A 155 -3.10 -11.42 -10.28
CA ASN A 155 -4.10 -11.99 -11.18
C ASN A 155 -3.38 -12.69 -12.37
N ILE A 156 -4.14 -13.38 -13.25
CA ILE A 156 -3.54 -14.15 -14.36
C ILE A 156 -2.69 -13.26 -15.30
N PRO A 157 -3.18 -12.11 -15.80
CA PRO A 157 -2.37 -11.21 -16.62
C PRO A 157 -1.10 -10.70 -15.94
N GLU A 158 -1.17 -10.38 -14.64
CA GLU A 158 -0.02 -9.97 -13.84
C GLU A 158 0.97 -11.11 -13.65
N ALA A 159 0.49 -12.32 -13.40
CA ALA A 159 1.33 -13.50 -13.29
C ALA A 159 2.06 -13.81 -14.61
N GLU A 160 1.39 -13.71 -15.76
CA GLU A 160 1.99 -13.85 -17.08
C GLU A 160 3.08 -12.80 -17.33
N ARG A 161 2.82 -11.53 -17.03
CA ARG A 161 3.81 -10.45 -17.17
C ARG A 161 5.01 -10.67 -16.25
N LEU A 162 4.81 -11.12 -15.02
CA LEU A 162 5.89 -11.46 -14.09
C LEU A 162 6.70 -12.66 -14.54
N ALA A 163 6.05 -13.71 -15.04
CA ALA A 163 6.69 -14.93 -15.51
C ALA A 163 7.40 -14.74 -16.87
N GLY A 164 6.85 -13.85 -17.72
CA GLY A 164 7.34 -13.63 -19.08
C GLY A 164 6.83 -14.66 -20.09
N PHE A 165 5.78 -15.41 -19.74
CA PHE A 165 5.11 -16.39 -20.62
C PHE A 165 3.61 -16.47 -20.27
N SER A 166 2.80 -16.92 -21.20
CA SER A 166 1.35 -17.12 -21.00
C SER A 166 1.08 -18.40 -20.19
N ILE A 167 0.08 -18.31 -19.32
CA ILE A 167 -0.37 -19.38 -18.41
C ILE A 167 -1.61 -20.06 -19.00
#